data_72591f4ed997a08a7d641b6a0df503ec
#
_entry.id   72591f4ed997a08a7d641b6a0df503ec
#
_cell.length_a   1.000
_cell.length_b   1.000
_cell.length_c   1.000
_cell.angle_alpha   90.00
_cell.angle_beta   90.00
_cell.angle_gamma   90.00
#
_symmetry.space_group_name_H-M   'P 1'
#
loop_
_entity.id
_entity.type
_entity.pdbx_description
1 polymer ?
#
loop_
_entity_poly.entity_id
_entity_poly.type
_entity_poly.pdbx_seq_one_letter_code
_entity_poly.pdbx_strand_id
1 'polypeptide(L)'
;MGKMRTLVLAALALGSLASAQSPLPGKIYDDPGDSIRPSVTKTDVQIARRARQILGSPTKWNRADTRVCPKDAKTFSLYCALEKATTELSGNFEHRGAAMQEARFVIEEIGLERVRAHRLMDYNNDARTTLPISKTC
;
A
#
# COMPACT_ATOMS: atom_id res chain seq x y z
N MET A 1 20.69 -38.05 64.59
CA MET A 1 21.25 -37.91 63.23
C MET A 1 20.11 -37.51 62.26
N GLY A 2 19.91 -36.25 62.13
CA GLY A 2 18.85 -35.69 61.22
C GLY A 2 19.46 -35.18 59.93
N LYS A 3 19.14 -35.79 58.82
CA LYS A 3 19.55 -35.30 57.51
C LYS A 3 18.61 -34.17 57.07
N MET A 4 19.09 -32.96 57.08
CA MET A 4 18.47 -31.79 56.52
C MET A 4 18.47 -31.94 55.01
N ARG A 5 17.26 -32.06 54.39
CA ARG A 5 17.07 -32.02 52.95
C ARG A 5 16.85 -30.56 52.54
N THR A 6 17.82 -30.01 51.87
CA THR A 6 17.73 -28.69 51.26
C THR A 6 16.81 -28.76 50.04
N LEU A 7 15.67 -28.09 50.12
CA LEU A 7 14.79 -27.87 48.99
C LEU A 7 15.36 -26.73 48.15
N VAL A 8 15.82 -27.04 46.93
CA VAL A 8 16.19 -26.05 45.94
C VAL A 8 14.93 -25.65 45.17
N LEU A 9 14.41 -24.47 45.44
CA LEU A 9 13.37 -23.85 44.62
C LEU A 9 14.00 -23.35 43.31
N ALA A 10 13.73 -24.04 42.22
CA ALA A 10 14.05 -23.54 40.90
C ALA A 10 12.98 -22.49 40.52
N ALA A 11 13.36 -21.23 40.54
CA ALA A 11 12.55 -20.15 40.02
C ALA A 11 12.55 -20.22 38.48
N LEU A 12 11.46 -20.65 37.89
CA LEU A 12 11.21 -20.54 36.46
C LEU A 12 10.94 -19.06 36.08
N ALA A 13 11.98 -18.40 35.60
CA ALA A 13 11.84 -17.10 34.99
C ALA A 13 11.10 -17.27 33.65
N LEU A 14 9.79 -16.96 33.63
CA LEU A 14 9.02 -16.76 32.42
C LEU A 14 9.54 -15.51 31.72
N GLY A 15 10.52 -15.69 30.85
CA GLY A 15 10.96 -14.66 29.94
C GLY A 15 9.83 -14.33 28.98
N SER A 16 9.19 -13.18 29.17
CA SER A 16 8.30 -12.59 28.18
C SER A 16 9.10 -12.36 26.91
N LEU A 17 8.86 -13.20 25.89
CA LEU A 17 9.29 -12.91 24.53
C LEU A 17 8.47 -11.72 24.04
N ALA A 18 8.95 -10.51 24.35
CA ALA A 18 8.52 -9.34 23.62
C ALA A 18 8.93 -9.57 22.17
N SER A 19 7.96 -9.87 21.31
CA SER A 19 8.15 -9.87 19.86
C SER A 19 8.61 -8.47 19.49
N ALA A 20 9.91 -8.30 19.31
CA ALA A 20 10.48 -7.11 18.73
C ALA A 20 9.94 -7.05 17.29
N GLN A 21 8.88 -6.29 17.09
CA GLN A 21 8.47 -5.89 15.76
C GLN A 21 9.67 -5.17 15.16
N SER A 22 10.25 -5.75 14.11
CA SER A 22 11.30 -5.08 13.36
C SER A 22 10.78 -3.71 12.96
N PRO A 23 11.53 -2.61 13.24
CA PRO A 23 11.10 -1.32 12.75
C PRO A 23 10.90 -1.44 11.25
N LEU A 24 9.73 -1.03 10.77
CA LEU A 24 9.46 -0.91 9.35
C LEU A 24 10.65 -0.18 8.71
N PRO A 25 11.14 -0.62 7.53
CA PRO A 25 12.27 0.02 6.90
C PRO A 25 11.97 1.51 6.79
N GLY A 26 12.75 2.32 7.51
CA GLY A 26 12.49 3.72 7.69
C GLY A 26 12.68 4.50 6.42
N LYS A 27 11.73 4.49 5.52
CA LYS A 27 11.52 5.43 4.41
C LYS A 27 10.39 5.00 3.45
N ILE A 28 9.23 4.67 3.97
CA ILE A 28 8.02 4.62 3.12
C ILE A 28 7.49 6.04 2.89
N TYR A 29 7.88 6.97 3.73
CA TYR A 29 7.44 8.36 3.67
C TYR A 29 8.64 9.28 3.45
N ASP A 30 8.75 9.81 2.23
CA ASP A 30 9.76 10.83 1.89
C ASP A 30 9.37 12.20 2.47
N ASP A 31 8.10 12.39 2.80
CA ASP A 31 7.51 13.62 3.30
C ASP A 31 6.53 13.32 4.44
N PRO A 32 6.49 14.12 5.51
CA PRO A 32 5.52 13.95 6.60
C PRO A 32 4.06 13.92 6.14
N GLY A 33 3.73 14.61 5.04
CA GLY A 33 2.40 14.57 4.44
C GLY A 33 2.00 13.21 3.90
N ASP A 34 2.95 12.35 3.58
CA ASP A 34 2.69 10.99 3.09
C ASP A 34 2.18 10.04 4.17
N SER A 35 2.35 10.40 5.44
CA SER A 35 1.82 9.66 6.60
C SER A 35 0.38 10.04 6.98
N ILE A 36 -0.19 11.04 6.32
CA ILE A 36 -1.54 11.52 6.60
C ILE A 36 -2.55 10.75 5.75
N ARG A 37 -3.46 10.03 6.44
CA ARG A 37 -4.60 9.36 5.78
C ARG A 37 -5.81 10.29 5.82
N PRO A 38 -6.18 10.91 4.69
CA PRO A 38 -7.32 11.83 4.65
C PRO A 38 -8.65 11.10 4.71
N SER A 39 -9.71 11.80 5.08
CA SER A 39 -11.07 11.28 4.98
C SER A 39 -11.47 11.11 3.52
N VAL A 40 -12.06 9.96 3.20
CA VAL A 40 -12.52 9.61 1.85
C VAL A 40 -13.95 10.11 1.63
N THR A 41 -14.17 10.79 0.52
CA THR A 41 -15.47 11.30 0.08
C THR A 41 -16.12 10.37 -0.96
N LYS A 42 -17.37 10.66 -1.33
CA LYS A 42 -18.04 9.95 -2.43
C LYS A 42 -17.30 10.14 -3.76
N THR A 43 -16.73 11.32 -4.00
CA THR A 43 -15.93 11.60 -5.19
C THR A 43 -14.67 10.75 -5.23
N ASP A 44 -13.99 10.55 -4.11
CA ASP A 44 -12.80 9.71 -4.05
C ASP A 44 -13.12 8.25 -4.38
N VAL A 45 -14.27 7.75 -3.92
CA VAL A 45 -14.76 6.41 -4.29
C VAL A 45 -15.03 6.32 -5.81
N GLN A 46 -15.60 7.37 -6.41
CA GLN A 46 -15.81 7.42 -7.86
C GLN A 46 -14.49 7.45 -8.62
N ILE A 47 -13.50 8.20 -8.13
CA ILE A 47 -12.13 8.24 -8.69
C ILE A 47 -11.52 6.83 -8.68
N ALA A 48 -11.57 6.13 -7.56
CA ALA A 48 -11.05 4.76 -7.45
C ALA A 48 -11.74 3.79 -8.42
N ARG A 49 -13.08 3.87 -8.54
CA ARG A 49 -13.85 3.09 -9.52
C ARG A 49 -13.46 3.42 -10.97
N ARG A 50 -13.28 4.69 -11.26
CA ARG A 50 -12.86 5.14 -12.59
C ARG A 50 -11.45 4.67 -12.93
N ALA A 51 -10.50 4.77 -12.00
CA ALA A 51 -9.15 4.24 -12.17
C ALA A 51 -9.18 2.73 -12.46
N ARG A 52 -10.02 1.97 -11.74
CA ARG A 52 -10.23 0.53 -12.00
C ARG A 52 -10.77 0.27 -13.42
N GLN A 53 -11.68 1.10 -13.92
CA GLN A 53 -12.20 0.99 -15.31
C GLN A 53 -11.10 1.27 -16.33
N ILE A 54 -10.25 2.28 -16.08
CA ILE A 54 -9.11 2.61 -16.94
C ILE A 54 -8.15 1.43 -17.05
N LEU A 55 -7.93 0.73 -15.93
CA LEU A 55 -7.09 -0.47 -15.87
C LEU A 55 -7.79 -1.75 -16.35
N GLY A 56 -9.01 -1.71 -16.77
CA GLY A 56 -10.02 -2.76 -16.96
C GLY A 56 -9.61 -4.06 -17.67
N SER A 57 -8.39 -4.17 -18.18
CA SER A 57 -7.84 -5.41 -18.74
C SER A 57 -6.31 -5.44 -18.59
N PRO A 58 -5.68 -6.63 -18.61
CA PRO A 58 -4.22 -6.76 -18.58
C PRO A 58 -3.50 -5.98 -19.68
N THR A 59 -4.15 -5.82 -20.85
CA THR A 59 -3.58 -5.06 -22.00
C THR A 59 -3.62 -3.55 -21.80
N LYS A 60 -4.36 -3.06 -20.82
CA LYS A 60 -4.41 -1.65 -20.44
C LYS A 60 -3.44 -1.30 -19.31
N TRP A 61 -2.92 -2.29 -18.64
CA TRP A 61 -2.07 -2.11 -17.48
C TRP A 61 -0.59 -2.02 -17.86
N ASN A 62 0.02 -0.88 -17.53
CA ASN A 62 1.47 -0.69 -17.62
C ASN A 62 2.15 -1.14 -16.32
N ARG A 63 2.89 -2.23 -16.37
CA ARG A 63 3.65 -2.79 -15.24
C ARG A 63 5.04 -2.18 -15.06
N ALA A 64 5.40 -1.19 -15.84
CA ALA A 64 6.67 -0.47 -15.77
C ALA A 64 6.39 1.00 -15.43
N ASP A 65 5.82 1.25 -14.26
CA ASP A 65 5.53 2.59 -13.76
C ASP A 65 6.83 3.36 -13.51
N THR A 66 6.90 4.56 -14.03
CA THR A 66 7.97 5.53 -13.81
C THR A 66 7.45 6.81 -13.16
N ARG A 67 6.18 6.84 -12.77
CA ARG A 67 5.43 8.01 -12.31
C ARG A 67 5.32 9.14 -13.35
N VAL A 68 5.67 8.87 -14.58
CA VAL A 68 5.45 9.76 -15.71
C VAL A 68 4.21 9.29 -16.45
N CYS A 69 3.22 10.17 -16.60
CA CYS A 69 1.92 9.87 -17.21
C CYS A 69 1.77 10.62 -18.52
N PRO A 70 2.12 10.02 -19.68
CA PRO A 70 1.95 10.66 -20.97
C PRO A 70 0.47 10.92 -21.26
N LYS A 71 0.14 12.08 -21.81
CA LYS A 71 -1.24 12.48 -22.13
C LYS A 71 -1.89 11.57 -23.17
N ASP A 72 -1.12 10.99 -24.06
CA ASP A 72 -1.55 10.09 -25.14
C ASP A 72 -1.37 8.60 -24.79
N ALA A 73 -1.07 8.28 -23.50
CA ALA A 73 -0.86 6.92 -23.05
C ALA A 73 -2.04 6.00 -23.40
N LYS A 74 -1.71 4.80 -23.87
CA LYS A 74 -2.69 3.74 -24.19
C LYS A 74 -2.78 2.70 -23.06
N THR A 75 -1.73 2.63 -22.24
CA THR A 75 -1.64 1.78 -21.06
C THR A 75 -1.33 2.64 -19.84
N PHE A 76 -1.80 2.23 -18.68
CA PHE A 76 -1.72 3.01 -17.45
C PHE A 76 -1.16 2.17 -16.29
N SER A 77 -0.26 2.75 -15.53
CA SER A 77 0.08 2.25 -14.19
C SER A 77 -1.04 2.57 -13.21
N LEU A 78 -0.96 2.01 -12.00
CA LEU A 78 -1.88 2.38 -10.90
C LEU A 78 -1.85 3.88 -10.64
N TYR A 79 -0.66 4.47 -10.59
CA TYR A 79 -0.49 5.90 -10.40
C TYR A 79 -1.15 6.71 -11.52
N CYS A 80 -0.85 6.41 -12.77
CA CYS A 80 -1.38 7.15 -13.91
C CYS A 80 -2.88 6.96 -14.11
N ALA A 81 -3.43 5.79 -13.77
CA ALA A 81 -4.87 5.56 -13.79
C ALA A 81 -5.60 6.42 -12.74
N LEU A 82 -5.03 6.54 -11.53
CA LEU A 82 -5.57 7.40 -10.48
C LEU A 82 -5.44 8.89 -10.83
N GLU A 83 -4.29 9.31 -11.39
CA GLU A 83 -4.11 10.69 -11.88
C GLU A 83 -5.15 11.04 -12.93
N LYS A 84 -5.31 10.20 -13.95
CA LYS A 84 -6.30 10.39 -15.01
C LYS A 84 -7.72 10.46 -14.46
N ALA A 85 -8.10 9.50 -13.62
CA ALA A 85 -9.43 9.47 -13.01
C ALA A 85 -9.71 10.70 -12.15
N THR A 86 -8.72 11.15 -11.37
CA THR A 86 -8.82 12.37 -10.56
C THR A 86 -9.04 13.58 -11.44
N THR A 87 -8.24 13.74 -12.48
CA THR A 87 -8.36 14.87 -13.42
C THR A 87 -9.72 14.87 -14.13
N GLU A 88 -10.21 13.70 -14.55
CA GLU A 88 -11.51 13.57 -15.22
C GLU A 88 -12.69 13.96 -14.31
N LEU A 89 -12.63 13.63 -13.01
CA LEU A 89 -13.76 13.82 -12.08
C LEU A 89 -13.67 15.09 -11.23
N SER A 90 -12.46 15.61 -11.00
CA SER A 90 -12.23 16.80 -10.16
C SER A 90 -11.69 18.00 -10.92
N GLY A 91 -11.32 17.83 -12.19
CA GLY A 91 -10.78 18.88 -13.05
C GLY A 91 -9.29 19.18 -12.85
N ASN A 92 -8.71 18.79 -11.73
CA ASN A 92 -7.29 18.95 -11.43
C ASN A 92 -6.76 17.71 -10.70
N PHE A 93 -5.44 17.54 -10.74
CA PHE A 93 -4.76 16.46 -10.04
C PHE A 93 -3.98 17.02 -8.84
N GLU A 94 -4.16 16.37 -7.71
CA GLU A 94 -3.38 16.61 -6.50
C GLU A 94 -2.66 15.32 -6.10
N HIS A 95 -1.34 15.38 -6.02
CA HIS A 95 -0.50 14.22 -5.70
C HIS A 95 -0.86 13.57 -4.36
N ARG A 96 -1.34 14.35 -3.39
CA ARG A 96 -1.80 13.92 -2.07
C ARG A 96 -3.32 13.99 -1.90
N GLY A 97 -4.06 14.01 -2.99
CA GLY A 97 -5.53 13.91 -2.95
C GLY A 97 -5.99 12.62 -2.27
N ALA A 98 -7.19 12.65 -1.69
CA ALA A 98 -7.65 11.57 -0.82
C ALA A 98 -7.71 10.20 -1.51
N ALA A 99 -8.17 10.12 -2.75
CA ALA A 99 -8.19 8.85 -3.49
C ALA A 99 -6.78 8.27 -3.71
N MET A 100 -5.81 9.12 -4.01
CA MET A 100 -4.41 8.72 -4.22
C MET A 100 -3.76 8.26 -2.91
N GLN A 101 -3.98 8.99 -1.82
CA GLN A 101 -3.47 8.64 -0.50
C GLN A 101 -4.10 7.35 0.01
N GLU A 102 -5.42 7.19 -0.13
CA GLU A 102 -6.10 5.97 0.29
C GLU A 102 -5.55 4.74 -0.45
N ALA A 103 -5.31 4.84 -1.76
CA ALA A 103 -4.67 3.76 -2.52
C ALA A 103 -3.28 3.39 -1.97
N ARG A 104 -2.50 4.37 -1.53
CA ARG A 104 -1.18 4.14 -0.90
C ARG A 104 -1.32 3.41 0.43
N PHE A 105 -2.28 3.80 1.27
CA PHE A 105 -2.52 3.14 2.55
C PHE A 105 -3.05 1.71 2.38
N VAL A 106 -3.94 1.49 1.44
CA VAL A 106 -4.40 0.13 1.10
C VAL A 106 -3.23 -0.76 0.66
N ILE A 107 -2.30 -0.23 -0.13
CA ILE A 107 -1.09 -0.98 -0.53
C ILE A 107 -0.23 -1.32 0.69
N GLU A 108 -0.08 -0.43 1.66
CA GLU A 108 0.61 -0.76 2.91
C GLU A 108 -0.07 -1.91 3.68
N GLU A 109 -1.39 -1.93 3.69
CA GLU A 109 -2.16 -2.95 4.39
C GLU A 109 -2.07 -4.34 3.72
N ILE A 110 -2.00 -4.39 2.38
CA ILE A 110 -2.10 -5.65 1.63
C ILE A 110 -0.79 -6.12 0.99
N GLY A 111 0.23 -5.29 0.92
CA GLY A 111 1.43 -5.57 0.14
C GLY A 111 2.66 -4.78 0.57
N LEU A 112 2.78 -4.48 1.86
CA LEU A 112 3.91 -3.71 2.40
C LEU A 112 5.27 -4.33 2.02
N GLU A 113 5.36 -5.65 1.97
CA GLU A 113 6.56 -6.39 1.59
C GLU A 113 7.01 -6.15 0.13
N ARG A 114 6.15 -5.52 -0.68
CA ARG A 114 6.44 -5.15 -2.08
C ARG A 114 6.88 -3.70 -2.22
N VAL A 115 6.78 -2.91 -1.14
CA VAL A 115 7.11 -1.48 -1.11
C VAL A 115 8.54 -1.30 -0.65
N ARG A 116 9.32 -0.52 -1.40
CA ARG A 116 10.71 -0.17 -1.08
C ARG A 116 10.87 1.32 -0.83
N ALA A 117 10.36 2.15 -1.75
CA ALA A 117 10.44 3.59 -1.69
C ALA A 117 9.13 4.28 -2.10
N HIS A 118 8.44 3.75 -3.10
CA HIS A 118 7.26 4.39 -3.68
C HIS A 118 6.08 3.42 -3.72
N ARG A 119 5.17 3.52 -2.77
CA ARG A 119 4.05 2.58 -2.57
C ARG A 119 3.34 2.16 -3.85
N LEU A 120 2.83 3.11 -4.63
CA LEU A 120 2.09 2.80 -5.87
C LEU A 120 2.98 2.21 -6.95
N MET A 121 4.15 2.80 -7.18
CA MET A 121 5.08 2.37 -8.23
C MET A 121 5.64 0.98 -7.93
N ASP A 122 6.14 0.77 -6.72
CA ASP A 122 6.77 -0.50 -6.34
C ASP A 122 5.75 -1.64 -6.37
N TYR A 123 4.54 -1.40 -5.83
CA TYR A 123 3.46 -2.37 -5.88
C TYR A 123 3.02 -2.67 -7.31
N ASN A 124 2.87 -1.64 -8.16
CA ASN A 124 2.51 -1.79 -9.56
C ASN A 124 3.53 -2.62 -10.34
N ASN A 125 4.81 -2.40 -10.07
CA ASN A 125 5.92 -3.02 -10.81
C ASN A 125 6.31 -4.40 -10.27
N ASP A 126 5.84 -4.78 -9.08
CA ASP A 126 6.14 -6.09 -8.50
C ASP A 126 5.50 -7.22 -9.32
N ALA A 127 6.30 -8.23 -9.67
CA ALA A 127 5.85 -9.36 -10.50
C ALA A 127 4.68 -10.15 -9.87
N ARG A 128 4.53 -10.11 -8.54
CA ARG A 128 3.47 -10.80 -7.79
C ARG A 128 2.15 -10.02 -7.80
N THR A 129 2.17 -8.73 -8.16
CA THR A 129 0.95 -7.93 -8.25
C THR A 129 0.14 -8.37 -9.46
N THR A 130 -1.13 -8.66 -9.24
CA THR A 130 -2.11 -9.00 -10.28
C THR A 130 -3.27 -8.03 -10.20
N LEU A 131 -3.80 -7.62 -11.36
CA LEU A 131 -5.09 -6.95 -11.37
C LEU A 131 -6.18 -7.97 -10.99
N PRO A 132 -7.10 -7.60 -10.08
CA PRO A 132 -8.26 -8.43 -9.85
C PRO A 132 -9.05 -8.51 -11.17
N ILE A 133 -9.10 -9.70 -11.75
CA ILE A 133 -9.95 -9.96 -12.88
C ILE A 133 -11.39 -9.73 -12.39
N SER A 134 -12.02 -8.70 -12.90
CA SER A 134 -13.45 -8.50 -12.68
C SER A 134 -14.17 -9.70 -13.29
N LYS A 135 -14.56 -10.66 -12.46
CA LYS A 135 -15.56 -11.65 -12.89
C LYS A 135 -16.82 -10.85 -13.13
N THR A 136 -17.08 -10.56 -14.39
CA THR A 136 -18.36 -10.07 -14.83
C THR A 136 -19.37 -11.16 -14.51
N CYS A 137 -20.20 -10.94 -13.48
CA CYS A 137 -21.45 -11.67 -13.35
C CYS A 137 -22.47 -11.02 -14.29
#